data_595b288b7756a9de1f4bd0e2f4a46753
#
_entry.id   595b288b7756a9de1f4bd0e2f4a46753
#
_cell.length_a   1.000
_cell.length_b   1.000
_cell.length_c   1.000
_cell.angle_alpha   90.00
_cell.angle_beta   90.00
_cell.angle_gamma   90.00
#
_symmetry.space_group_name_H-M   'P 1'
#
loop_
_entity.id
_entity.type
_entity.pdbx_description
1 polymer ?
#
loop_
_entity_poly.entity_id
_entity_poly.type
_entity_poly.pdbx_seq_one_letter_code
_entity_poly.pdbx_strand_id
1 'polypeptide(L)'
;LGYQLALGRDVIDADSRMGLPDDATLAQTFQRAREQGAPERWLTAFEGGFAGVVATLDTGRPGPTLAFRVDMDALDLNEQHDDCHRPHRAGFASCNAGMMHACGHDGHTAIGLGLAHVLQQYADRLNGIIKLIFQPAEEGTRGARAMVAAGVLDNVDYFTAIHIGTGVPSGTVVCGGDNFMATTKFDVQFEGVAAHAGGKPEDGRNALLAAAQAALTLHAIAPHSAGASRVNAGRHRAQRGPFFRADKSGNPRRDGSYQPVCV
;
A
#
# COMPACT_ATOMS: atom_id res chain seq x y z
N LEU A 1 22.29 -14.67 6.50
CA LEU A 1 22.54 -13.80 7.67
C LEU A 1 22.18 -14.45 9.01
N GLY A 2 21.67 -15.70 9.05
CA GLY A 2 21.42 -16.43 10.31
C GLY A 2 20.18 -15.99 11.10
N TYR A 3 19.28 -15.20 10.50
CA TYR A 3 17.98 -14.88 11.09
C TYR A 3 17.02 -16.05 11.01
N GLN A 4 16.19 -16.22 12.01
CA GLN A 4 14.98 -17.03 11.90
C GLN A 4 13.92 -16.25 11.13
N LEU A 5 13.28 -16.88 10.14
CA LEU A 5 12.27 -16.23 9.31
C LEU A 5 10.90 -16.80 9.61
N ALA A 6 9.94 -15.92 9.85
CA ALA A 6 8.51 -16.20 9.82
C ALA A 6 7.91 -15.46 8.62
N LEU A 7 7.12 -16.13 7.81
CA LEU A 7 6.69 -15.69 6.50
C LEU A 7 5.18 -15.89 6.29
N GLY A 8 4.59 -15.02 5.51
CA GLY A 8 3.26 -15.26 4.99
C GLY A 8 2.20 -15.41 6.08
N ARG A 9 1.56 -16.56 6.14
CA ARG A 9 0.48 -16.88 7.10
C ARG A 9 0.96 -16.95 8.54
N ASP A 10 2.24 -17.17 8.78
CA ASP A 10 2.78 -17.18 10.15
C ASP A 10 2.84 -15.78 10.76
N VAL A 11 2.77 -14.75 9.95
CA VAL A 11 2.92 -13.34 10.36
C VAL A 11 1.77 -12.45 9.89
N ILE A 12 0.77 -13.01 9.23
CA ILE A 12 -0.43 -12.30 8.76
C ILE A 12 -1.67 -13.10 9.10
N ASP A 13 -2.51 -12.56 9.96
CA ASP A 13 -3.83 -13.11 10.26
C ASP A 13 -4.77 -12.94 9.05
N ALA A 14 -5.35 -14.04 8.58
CA ALA A 14 -6.15 -14.08 7.38
C ALA A 14 -7.43 -13.24 7.48
N ASP A 15 -8.08 -13.28 8.65
CA ASP A 15 -9.38 -12.65 8.88
C ASP A 15 -9.28 -11.14 9.11
N SER A 16 -8.09 -10.68 9.51
CA SER A 16 -7.81 -9.26 9.76
C SER A 16 -7.30 -8.52 8.52
N ARG A 17 -7.12 -9.20 7.39
CA ARG A 17 -6.67 -8.56 6.15
C ARG A 17 -7.75 -7.65 5.57
N MET A 18 -7.35 -6.52 5.02
CA MET A 18 -8.25 -5.50 4.50
C MET A 18 -7.90 -5.12 3.06
N GLY A 19 -8.92 -4.89 2.25
CA GLY A 19 -8.76 -4.34 0.89
C GLY A 19 -7.96 -5.23 -0.05
N LEU A 20 -8.12 -6.54 0.07
CA LEU A 20 -7.49 -7.49 -0.84
C LEU A 20 -8.01 -7.30 -2.26
N PRO A 21 -7.14 -7.44 -3.28
CA PRO A 21 -7.56 -7.65 -4.65
C PRO A 21 -8.38 -8.94 -4.77
N ASP A 22 -9.05 -9.12 -5.92
CA ASP A 22 -9.71 -10.39 -6.23
C ASP A 22 -8.68 -11.53 -6.42
N ASP A 23 -9.16 -12.76 -6.32
CA ASP A 23 -8.32 -13.96 -6.40
C ASP A 23 -7.56 -14.07 -7.72
N ALA A 24 -8.16 -13.61 -8.82
CA ALA A 24 -7.51 -13.61 -10.13
C ALA A 24 -6.31 -12.65 -10.17
N THR A 25 -6.45 -11.47 -9.59
CA THR A 25 -5.38 -10.47 -9.47
C THR A 25 -4.27 -10.99 -8.55
N LEU A 26 -4.62 -11.62 -7.42
CA LEU A 26 -3.64 -12.24 -6.52
C LEU A 26 -2.85 -13.35 -7.21
N ALA A 27 -3.52 -14.25 -7.93
CA ALA A 27 -2.89 -15.33 -8.69
C ALA A 27 -1.97 -14.79 -9.80
N GLN A 28 -2.42 -13.76 -10.53
CA GLN A 28 -1.60 -13.12 -11.55
C GLN A 28 -0.33 -12.47 -10.96
N THR A 29 -0.46 -11.81 -9.82
CA THR A 29 0.68 -11.18 -9.14
C THR A 29 1.68 -12.22 -8.65
N PHE A 30 1.19 -13.32 -8.10
CA PHE A 30 2.00 -14.46 -7.68
C PHE A 30 2.76 -15.08 -8.86
N GLN A 31 2.09 -15.29 -9.98
CA GLN A 31 2.70 -15.81 -11.20
C GLN A 31 3.77 -14.85 -11.77
N ARG A 32 3.49 -13.56 -11.76
CA ARG A 32 4.46 -12.53 -12.16
C ARG A 32 5.72 -12.57 -11.28
N ALA A 33 5.59 -12.72 -9.97
CA ALA A 33 6.74 -12.85 -9.07
C ALA A 33 7.62 -14.06 -9.44
N ARG A 34 7.00 -15.19 -9.79
CA ARG A 34 7.70 -16.39 -10.28
C ARG A 34 8.45 -16.11 -11.58
N GLU A 35 7.81 -15.46 -12.54
CA GLU A 35 8.42 -15.10 -13.84
C GLU A 35 9.56 -14.11 -13.70
N GLN A 36 9.51 -13.24 -12.70
CA GLN A 36 10.58 -12.31 -12.34
C GLN A 36 11.72 -12.94 -11.54
N GLY A 37 11.68 -14.26 -11.32
CA GLY A 37 12.76 -15.03 -10.71
C GLY A 37 12.71 -15.14 -9.19
N ALA A 38 11.55 -14.92 -8.56
CA ALA A 38 11.41 -15.18 -7.14
C ALA A 38 11.70 -16.67 -6.84
N PRO A 39 12.60 -17.00 -5.88
CA PRO A 39 12.96 -18.38 -5.60
C PRO A 39 11.75 -19.18 -5.08
N GLU A 40 11.43 -20.27 -5.74
CA GLU A 40 10.25 -21.12 -5.46
C GLU A 40 10.15 -21.55 -3.99
N ARG A 41 11.27 -21.84 -3.35
CA ARG A 41 11.34 -22.22 -1.93
C ARG A 41 10.73 -21.18 -0.96
N TRP A 42 10.69 -19.90 -1.37
CA TRP A 42 10.11 -18.82 -0.56
C TRP A 42 8.72 -18.44 -1.07
N LEU A 43 8.50 -18.54 -2.37
CA LEU A 43 7.33 -18.02 -3.05
C LEU A 43 6.03 -18.63 -2.49
N THR A 44 6.02 -19.92 -2.21
CA THR A 44 4.84 -20.63 -1.68
C THR A 44 4.29 -20.02 -0.38
N ALA A 45 5.16 -19.47 0.47
CA ALA A 45 4.72 -18.82 1.72
C ALA A 45 3.87 -17.56 1.47
N PHE A 46 3.98 -16.94 0.29
CA PHE A 46 3.32 -15.68 -0.07
C PHE A 46 2.07 -15.86 -0.93
N GLU A 47 1.68 -17.10 -1.22
CA GLU A 47 0.50 -17.40 -2.00
C GLU A 47 -0.77 -16.79 -1.39
N GLY A 48 -1.64 -16.21 -2.23
CA GLY A 48 -2.85 -15.53 -1.77
C GLY A 48 -2.61 -14.16 -1.15
N GLY A 49 -1.45 -13.53 -1.43
CA GLY A 49 -1.15 -12.17 -0.99
C GLY A 49 -0.70 -12.04 0.47
N PHE A 50 -0.17 -13.11 1.06
CA PHE A 50 0.39 -13.09 2.41
C PHE A 50 1.86 -12.63 2.37
N ALA A 51 2.10 -11.37 2.03
CA ALA A 51 3.44 -10.86 1.71
C ALA A 51 4.29 -10.41 2.92
N GLY A 52 3.88 -10.68 4.17
CA GLY A 52 4.62 -10.28 5.37
C GLY A 52 5.87 -11.12 5.63
N VAL A 53 6.90 -10.47 6.17
CA VAL A 53 8.15 -11.13 6.59
C VAL A 53 8.56 -10.60 7.96
N VAL A 54 8.93 -11.50 8.88
CA VAL A 54 9.57 -11.16 10.14
C VAL A 54 10.87 -11.95 10.25
N ALA A 55 11.98 -11.23 10.38
CA ALA A 55 13.30 -11.80 10.59
C ALA A 55 13.72 -11.57 12.04
N THR A 56 13.97 -12.65 12.79
CA THR A 56 14.32 -12.60 14.21
C THR A 56 15.78 -12.99 14.42
N LEU A 57 16.52 -12.11 15.08
CA LEU A 57 17.85 -12.37 15.60
C LEU A 57 17.75 -12.56 17.11
N ASP A 58 17.85 -13.81 17.55
CA ASP A 58 18.01 -14.13 18.97
C ASP A 58 19.51 -14.22 19.30
N THR A 59 19.96 -13.38 20.22
CA THR A 59 21.36 -13.36 20.62
C THR A 59 21.72 -14.46 21.62
N GLY A 60 20.73 -15.18 22.14
CA GLY A 60 20.90 -16.17 23.22
C GLY A 60 21.28 -15.56 24.56
N ARG A 61 21.33 -14.24 24.69
CA ARG A 61 21.67 -13.50 25.91
C ARG A 61 20.47 -12.75 26.45
N PRO A 62 20.31 -12.69 27.80
CA PRO A 62 19.20 -11.93 28.38
C PRO A 62 19.22 -10.47 27.95
N GLY A 63 18.05 -9.93 27.65
CA GLY A 63 17.86 -8.53 27.23
C GLY A 63 16.46 -8.28 26.69
N PRO A 64 16.14 -7.04 26.31
CA PRO A 64 14.84 -6.68 25.78
C PRO A 64 14.62 -7.25 24.37
N THR A 65 13.35 -7.33 23.99
CA THR A 65 12.94 -7.57 22.60
C THR A 65 12.70 -6.24 21.89
N LEU A 66 13.51 -5.96 20.88
CA LEU A 66 13.39 -4.78 20.04
C LEU A 66 12.74 -5.15 18.71
N ALA A 67 11.84 -4.32 18.22
CA ALA A 67 11.26 -4.50 16.89
C ALA A 67 11.44 -3.25 16.04
N PHE A 68 11.91 -3.45 14.81
CA PHE A 68 12.04 -2.41 13.79
C PHE A 68 11.13 -2.73 12.62
N ARG A 69 10.25 -1.80 12.29
CA ARG A 69 9.31 -1.96 11.18
C ARG A 69 9.73 -1.10 10.00
N VAL A 70 9.77 -1.72 8.85
CA VAL A 70 9.83 -1.09 7.53
C VAL A 70 8.67 -1.61 6.69
N ASP A 71 8.10 -0.76 5.86
CA ASP A 71 7.10 -1.17 4.87
C ASP A 71 7.75 -1.43 3.52
N MET A 72 7.01 -2.10 2.63
CA MET A 72 7.58 -2.55 1.36
C MET A 72 6.58 -2.56 0.19
N ASP A 73 5.38 -2.04 0.38
CA ASP A 73 4.37 -1.97 -0.67
C ASP A 73 4.58 -0.77 -1.60
N ALA A 74 4.01 -0.87 -2.79
CA ALA A 74 4.05 0.17 -3.81
C ALA A 74 2.66 0.76 -4.04
N LEU A 75 2.62 1.91 -4.71
CA LEU A 75 1.40 2.61 -5.10
C LEU A 75 0.99 2.27 -6.55
N ASP A 76 -0.32 2.31 -6.81
CA ASP A 76 -0.91 2.14 -8.14
C ASP A 76 -0.68 3.39 -9.03
N LEU A 77 0.58 3.68 -9.33
CA LEU A 77 1.03 4.81 -10.13
C LEU A 77 1.98 4.36 -11.23
N ASN A 78 1.95 5.03 -12.38
CA ASN A 78 2.98 4.84 -13.40
C ASN A 78 4.22 5.65 -13.03
N GLU A 79 5.35 4.98 -12.91
CA GLU A 79 6.62 5.65 -12.75
C GLU A 79 7.04 6.32 -14.07
N GLN A 80 7.65 7.49 -13.96
CA GLN A 80 8.14 8.22 -15.12
C GLN A 80 9.38 7.53 -15.73
N HIS A 81 9.34 7.28 -17.04
CA HIS A 81 10.41 6.61 -17.79
C HIS A 81 11.05 7.57 -18.78
N ASP A 82 11.71 8.60 -18.28
CA ASP A 82 12.51 9.52 -19.10
C ASP A 82 13.86 9.84 -18.45
N ASP A 83 14.72 10.54 -19.18
CA ASP A 83 16.07 10.86 -18.74
C ASP A 83 16.14 11.89 -17.61
N CYS A 84 15.06 12.61 -17.32
CA CYS A 84 14.96 13.52 -16.19
C CYS A 84 14.73 12.76 -14.88
N HIS A 85 14.15 11.55 -14.97
CA HIS A 85 13.90 10.71 -13.83
C HIS A 85 15.13 9.88 -13.45
N ARG A 86 15.73 10.20 -12.31
CA ARG A 86 16.99 9.55 -11.87
C ARG A 86 16.88 8.01 -11.77
N PRO A 87 15.84 7.41 -11.19
CA PRO A 87 15.69 5.97 -11.13
C PRO A 87 15.69 5.32 -12.53
N HIS A 88 14.99 5.92 -13.51
CA HIS A 88 14.99 5.44 -14.88
C HIS A 88 16.41 5.45 -15.48
N ARG A 89 17.07 6.59 -15.38
CA ARG A 89 18.45 6.76 -15.92
C ARG A 89 19.46 5.82 -15.26
N ALA A 90 19.25 5.46 -14.01
CA ALA A 90 20.11 4.55 -13.26
C ALA A 90 19.71 3.06 -13.38
N GLY A 91 18.66 2.73 -14.14
CA GLY A 91 18.18 1.38 -14.32
C GLY A 91 17.41 0.80 -13.12
N PHE A 92 16.85 1.66 -12.26
CA PHE A 92 16.11 1.28 -11.05
C PHE A 92 14.62 1.64 -11.10
N ALA A 93 14.11 2.16 -12.20
CA ALA A 93 12.69 2.40 -12.34
C ALA A 93 11.89 1.08 -12.26
N SER A 94 10.63 1.17 -11.86
CA SER A 94 9.76 0.02 -11.74
C SER A 94 9.70 -0.78 -13.05
N CYS A 95 9.86 -2.07 -12.96
CA CYS A 95 9.62 -3.00 -14.08
C CYS A 95 8.15 -3.46 -14.15
N ASN A 96 7.31 -3.03 -13.21
CA ASN A 96 5.89 -3.36 -13.14
C ASN A 96 5.06 -2.14 -13.56
N ALA A 97 4.52 -2.17 -14.77
CA ALA A 97 3.66 -1.09 -15.27
C ALA A 97 2.47 -0.83 -14.32
N GLY A 98 2.22 0.44 -14.03
CA GLY A 98 1.16 0.85 -13.11
C GLY A 98 1.51 0.74 -11.63
N MET A 99 2.77 0.46 -11.29
CA MET A 99 3.23 0.37 -9.90
C MET A 99 4.53 1.16 -9.71
N MET A 100 4.62 1.91 -8.61
CA MET A 100 5.77 2.75 -8.29
C MET A 100 5.93 2.87 -6.77
N HIS A 101 7.16 2.91 -6.30
CA HIS A 101 7.49 3.27 -4.92
C HIS A 101 7.50 4.80 -4.71
N ALA A 102 6.33 5.44 -4.91
CA ALA A 102 6.21 6.90 -4.78
C ALA A 102 6.28 7.40 -3.33
N CYS A 103 6.12 6.53 -2.35
CA CYS A 103 6.24 6.84 -0.92
C CYS A 103 7.59 6.44 -0.31
N GLY A 104 8.52 5.89 -1.10
CA GLY A 104 9.88 5.55 -0.66
C GLY A 104 10.01 4.24 0.10
N HIS A 105 9.04 3.32 0.01
CA HIS A 105 9.08 2.04 0.73
C HIS A 105 10.18 1.10 0.21
N ASP A 106 10.67 1.27 -0.99
CA ASP A 106 11.90 0.64 -1.50
C ASP A 106 13.12 1.06 -0.68
N GLY A 107 13.23 2.35 -0.35
CA GLY A 107 14.23 2.89 0.55
C GLY A 107 14.10 2.35 1.99
N HIS A 108 12.86 2.24 2.49
CA HIS A 108 12.61 1.65 3.81
C HIS A 108 13.03 0.17 3.84
N THR A 109 12.68 -0.60 2.81
CA THR A 109 13.11 -1.99 2.65
C THR A 109 14.64 -2.09 2.61
N ALA A 110 15.30 -1.22 1.87
CA ALA A 110 16.76 -1.17 1.79
C ALA A 110 17.41 -0.84 3.16
N ILE A 111 16.81 0.08 3.92
CA ILE A 111 17.23 0.39 5.31
C ILE A 111 17.08 -0.85 6.19
N GLY A 112 15.95 -1.55 6.12
CA GLY A 112 15.72 -2.79 6.88
C GLY A 112 16.75 -3.88 6.56
N LEU A 113 17.09 -4.07 5.29
CA LEU A 113 18.13 -5.01 4.87
C LEU A 113 19.53 -4.58 5.31
N GLY A 114 19.84 -3.29 5.21
CA GLY A 114 21.10 -2.72 5.73
C GLY A 114 21.23 -2.91 7.23
N LEU A 115 20.14 -2.64 7.98
CA LEU A 115 20.09 -2.88 9.42
C LEU A 115 20.31 -4.35 9.75
N ALA A 116 19.70 -5.29 8.99
CA ALA A 116 19.93 -6.72 9.18
C ALA A 116 21.41 -7.10 9.04
N HIS A 117 22.11 -6.52 8.07
CA HIS A 117 23.55 -6.75 7.91
C HIS A 117 24.37 -6.21 9.09
N VAL A 118 24.11 -4.99 9.51
CA VAL A 118 24.83 -4.36 10.62
C VAL A 118 24.58 -5.11 11.94
N LEU A 119 23.34 -5.41 12.25
CA LEU A 119 23.02 -6.14 13.50
C LEU A 119 23.66 -7.53 13.52
N GLN A 120 23.72 -8.23 12.39
CA GLN A 120 24.39 -9.52 12.30
C GLN A 120 25.90 -9.41 12.57
N GLN A 121 26.55 -8.37 12.05
CA GLN A 121 28.00 -8.14 12.30
C GLN A 121 28.33 -7.87 13.77
N TYR A 122 27.38 -7.34 14.51
CA TYR A 122 27.54 -7.00 15.94
C TYR A 122 26.76 -7.93 16.86
N ALA A 123 26.25 -9.06 16.36
CA ALA A 123 25.40 -9.97 17.11
C ALA A 123 26.03 -10.46 18.42
N ASP A 124 27.34 -10.63 18.45
CA ASP A 124 28.13 -10.99 19.64
C ASP A 124 28.17 -9.92 20.74
N ARG A 125 27.84 -8.68 20.41
CA ARG A 125 27.82 -7.52 21.31
C ARG A 125 26.42 -7.07 21.73
N LEU A 126 25.38 -7.70 21.14
CA LEU A 126 23.99 -7.38 21.41
C LEU A 126 23.38 -8.35 22.41
N ASN A 127 22.40 -7.93 23.18
CA ASN A 127 21.63 -8.74 24.11
C ASN A 127 20.15 -8.72 23.75
N GLY A 128 19.43 -9.76 24.12
CA GLY A 128 18.00 -9.87 23.86
C GLY A 128 17.68 -10.36 22.45
N ILE A 129 16.50 -9.99 21.99
CA ILE A 129 15.91 -10.41 20.69
C ILE A 129 15.69 -9.17 19.83
N ILE A 130 15.98 -9.29 18.54
CA ILE A 130 15.71 -8.23 17.58
C ILE A 130 14.82 -8.79 16.47
N LYS A 131 13.65 -8.18 16.27
CA LYS A 131 12.70 -8.49 15.19
C LYS A 131 12.79 -7.39 14.13
N LEU A 132 13.05 -7.79 12.88
CA LEU A 132 12.94 -6.91 11.71
C LEU A 132 11.65 -7.27 10.98
N ILE A 133 10.72 -6.33 10.93
CA ILE A 133 9.36 -6.52 10.43
C ILE A 133 9.27 -5.82 9.08
N PHE A 134 9.10 -6.60 8.01
CA PHE A 134 8.85 -6.10 6.66
C PHE A 134 7.34 -6.19 6.41
N GLN A 135 6.67 -5.04 6.56
CA GLN A 135 5.23 -4.94 6.51
C GLN A 135 4.72 -4.68 5.10
N PRO A 136 3.79 -5.50 4.59
CA PRO A 136 3.06 -5.20 3.36
C PRO A 136 1.89 -4.25 3.63
N ALA A 137 1.35 -3.66 2.55
CA ALA A 137 0.08 -2.93 2.54
C ALA A 137 -0.03 -1.84 3.63
N GLU A 138 1.01 -1.01 3.77
CA GLU A 138 0.98 0.20 4.59
C GLU A 138 -0.01 1.20 4.00
N GLU A 139 0.04 1.37 2.67
CA GLU A 139 -0.81 2.26 1.93
C GLU A 139 -2.28 1.89 2.12
N GLY A 140 -2.97 2.78 2.78
CA GLY A 140 -4.34 2.51 3.14
C GLY A 140 -4.56 1.94 4.54
N THR A 141 -3.52 1.89 5.39
CA THR A 141 -3.60 1.42 6.77
C THR A 141 -4.12 -0.02 6.90
N ARG A 142 -3.68 -0.93 6.03
CA ARG A 142 -4.28 -2.27 5.86
C ARG A 142 -3.44 -3.40 6.46
N GLY A 143 -2.10 -3.36 6.26
CA GLY A 143 -1.23 -4.49 6.59
C GLY A 143 -0.90 -4.63 8.07
N ALA A 144 -0.71 -3.53 8.77
CA ALA A 144 -0.27 -3.54 10.17
C ALA A 144 -1.25 -4.30 11.08
N ARG A 145 -2.56 -4.11 10.91
CA ARG A 145 -3.59 -4.78 11.72
C ARG A 145 -3.49 -6.31 11.62
N ALA A 146 -3.30 -6.83 10.42
CA ALA A 146 -3.21 -8.26 10.20
C ALA A 146 -1.93 -8.86 10.80
N MET A 147 -0.81 -8.12 10.79
CA MET A 147 0.42 -8.54 11.45
C MET A 147 0.32 -8.49 12.98
N VAL A 148 -0.33 -7.47 13.53
CA VAL A 148 -0.58 -7.37 14.98
C VAL A 148 -1.51 -8.50 15.43
N ALA A 149 -2.58 -8.78 14.69
CA ALA A 149 -3.50 -9.89 14.99
C ALA A 149 -2.82 -11.28 14.92
N ALA A 150 -1.79 -11.42 14.09
CA ALA A 150 -0.94 -12.63 14.05
C ALA A 150 0.09 -12.71 15.20
N GLY A 151 0.10 -11.77 16.15
CA GLY A 151 1.00 -11.78 17.29
C GLY A 151 2.44 -11.33 17.01
N VAL A 152 2.70 -10.64 15.90
CA VAL A 152 4.06 -10.22 15.52
C VAL A 152 4.70 -9.33 16.59
N LEU A 153 3.89 -8.52 17.29
CA LEU A 153 4.36 -7.63 18.36
C LEU A 153 4.26 -8.23 19.76
N ASP A 154 3.90 -9.51 19.88
CA ASP A 154 3.85 -10.15 21.18
C ASP A 154 5.25 -10.21 21.82
N ASN A 155 5.31 -9.84 23.09
CA ASN A 155 6.54 -9.77 23.88
C ASN A 155 7.61 -8.79 23.29
N VAL A 156 7.19 -7.75 22.60
CA VAL A 156 8.07 -6.67 22.15
C VAL A 156 8.10 -5.57 23.22
N ASP A 157 9.29 -5.26 23.74
CA ASP A 157 9.47 -4.22 24.74
C ASP A 157 9.60 -2.83 24.11
N TYR A 158 10.27 -2.73 22.95
CA TYR A 158 10.46 -1.46 22.24
C TYR A 158 10.19 -1.65 20.75
N PHE A 159 9.40 -0.75 20.20
CA PHE A 159 9.01 -0.75 18.79
C PHE A 159 9.41 0.56 18.12
N THR A 160 10.04 0.47 16.95
CA THR A 160 10.38 1.60 16.11
C THR A 160 9.91 1.37 14.68
N ALA A 161 9.17 2.32 14.12
CA ALA A 161 8.86 2.37 12.71
C ALA A 161 9.69 3.46 12.03
N ILE A 162 10.10 3.21 10.79
CA ILE A 162 10.97 4.12 10.02
C ILE A 162 10.18 4.62 8.81
N HIS A 163 10.29 5.92 8.53
CA HIS A 163 9.81 6.52 7.30
C HIS A 163 10.80 7.58 6.80
N ILE A 164 11.03 7.61 5.48
CA ILE A 164 11.84 8.65 4.83
C ILE A 164 11.05 9.97 4.88
N GLY A 165 11.68 11.00 5.43
CA GLY A 165 11.08 12.32 5.55
C GLY A 165 11.38 13.19 4.33
N THR A 166 10.35 13.64 3.61
CA THR A 166 10.52 14.54 2.46
C THR A 166 10.65 16.02 2.85
N GLY A 167 10.33 16.37 4.10
CA GLY A 167 10.35 17.73 4.63
C GLY A 167 11.57 18.11 5.45
N VAL A 168 12.58 17.23 5.54
CA VAL A 168 13.80 17.46 6.34
C VAL A 168 15.06 17.39 5.48
N PRO A 169 16.12 18.14 5.81
CA PRO A 169 17.39 18.08 5.08
C PRO A 169 18.02 16.69 5.11
N SER A 170 18.74 16.31 4.05
CA SER A 170 19.52 15.08 4.00
C SER A 170 20.50 14.99 5.19
N GLY A 171 20.59 13.79 5.76
CA GLY A 171 21.42 13.53 6.93
C GLY A 171 20.74 13.86 8.27
N THR A 172 19.52 14.37 8.26
CA THR A 172 18.73 14.62 9.48
C THR A 172 17.93 13.37 9.85
N VAL A 173 17.97 13.02 11.13
CA VAL A 173 17.08 11.99 11.72
C VAL A 173 16.15 12.68 12.70
N VAL A 174 14.85 12.53 12.51
CA VAL A 174 13.83 13.02 13.44
C VAL A 174 13.39 11.85 14.31
N CYS A 175 13.60 11.95 15.60
CA CYS A 175 13.20 10.94 16.57
C CYS A 175 11.89 11.34 17.23
N GLY A 176 10.90 10.46 17.14
CA GLY A 176 9.57 10.68 17.71
C GLY A 176 8.71 11.59 16.85
N GLY A 177 7.75 11.00 16.16
CA GLY A 177 6.66 11.70 15.49
C GLY A 177 5.39 11.56 16.31
N ASP A 178 4.66 12.65 16.47
CA ASP A 178 3.31 12.66 17.04
C ASP A 178 2.33 13.27 16.04
N ASN A 179 1.06 13.36 16.44
CA ASN A 179 0.00 13.97 15.63
C ASN A 179 -0.29 13.26 14.30
N PHE A 180 -0.13 11.94 14.24
CA PHE A 180 -0.61 11.17 13.10
C PHE A 180 -2.13 11.27 13.00
N MET A 181 -2.63 11.55 11.80
CA MET A 181 -4.07 11.61 11.56
C MET A 181 -4.67 10.22 11.53
N ALA A 182 -5.80 10.04 12.24
CA ALA A 182 -6.63 8.87 12.04
C ALA A 182 -7.23 8.90 10.63
N THR A 183 -7.25 7.76 9.96
CA THR A 183 -7.73 7.65 8.58
C THR A 183 -8.95 6.74 8.51
N THR A 184 -9.98 7.21 7.81
CA THR A 184 -11.13 6.40 7.43
C THR A 184 -11.24 6.39 5.91
N LYS A 185 -11.28 5.21 5.31
CA LYS A 185 -11.52 5.03 3.87
C LYS A 185 -12.92 4.49 3.66
N PHE A 186 -13.63 5.04 2.69
CA PHE A 186 -14.98 4.60 2.36
C PHE A 186 -15.22 4.73 0.86
N ASP A 187 -16.08 3.86 0.34
CA ASP A 187 -16.61 3.91 -1.00
C ASP A 187 -18.06 4.39 -0.96
N VAL A 188 -18.42 5.23 -1.91
CA VAL A 188 -19.80 5.72 -2.06
C VAL A 188 -20.31 5.33 -3.43
N GLN A 189 -21.39 4.58 -3.48
CA GLN A 189 -22.05 4.17 -4.70
C GLN A 189 -23.28 5.04 -4.95
N PHE A 190 -23.38 5.60 -6.16
CA PHE A 190 -24.56 6.33 -6.63
C PHE A 190 -25.27 5.53 -7.69
N GLU A 191 -26.54 5.25 -7.48
CA GLU A 191 -27.40 4.53 -8.43
C GLU A 191 -28.40 5.51 -9.05
N GLY A 192 -28.50 5.45 -10.37
CA GLY A 192 -29.38 6.30 -11.16
C GLY A 192 -30.38 5.54 -11.99
N VAL A 193 -31.21 6.29 -12.71
CA VAL A 193 -32.14 5.76 -13.70
C VAL A 193 -31.80 6.33 -15.07
N ALA A 194 -31.55 5.47 -16.03
CA ALA A 194 -31.24 5.88 -17.39
C ALA A 194 -32.48 6.40 -18.11
N ALA A 195 -32.33 7.50 -18.86
CA ALA A 195 -33.35 8.01 -19.77
C ALA A 195 -32.71 8.56 -21.02
N HIS A 196 -33.52 8.75 -22.08
CA HIS A 196 -33.07 9.36 -23.33
C HIS A 196 -32.93 10.87 -23.15
N ALA A 197 -31.72 11.39 -23.20
CA ALA A 197 -31.42 12.79 -22.92
C ALA A 197 -32.13 13.81 -23.82
N GLY A 198 -32.47 13.43 -25.03
CA GLY A 198 -33.18 14.29 -25.98
C GLY A 198 -34.70 13.98 -26.12
N GLY A 199 -35.17 12.88 -25.55
CA GLY A 199 -36.55 12.47 -25.69
C GLY A 199 -37.41 12.61 -24.44
N LYS A 200 -36.87 12.12 -23.32
CA LYS A 200 -37.53 12.13 -22.01
C LYS A 200 -36.50 12.24 -20.89
N PRO A 201 -35.79 13.35 -20.76
CA PRO A 201 -34.76 13.52 -19.71
C PRO A 201 -35.34 13.49 -18.31
N GLU A 202 -36.61 13.90 -18.14
CA GLU A 202 -37.33 13.91 -16.87
C GLU A 202 -37.58 12.52 -16.25
N ASP A 203 -37.55 11.46 -17.05
CA ASP A 203 -37.69 10.09 -16.57
C ASP A 203 -36.37 9.56 -15.97
N GLY A 204 -35.27 10.30 -16.13
CA GLY A 204 -33.95 9.90 -15.69
C GLY A 204 -33.53 10.45 -14.33
N ARG A 205 -32.57 9.75 -13.70
CA ARG A 205 -31.82 10.23 -12.55
C ARG A 205 -30.35 10.04 -12.82
N ASN A 206 -29.62 11.14 -13.02
CA ASN A 206 -28.22 11.06 -13.40
C ASN A 206 -27.31 10.88 -12.17
N ALA A 207 -26.88 9.62 -11.92
CA ALA A 207 -25.98 9.29 -10.84
C ALA A 207 -24.59 9.95 -10.95
N LEU A 208 -24.13 10.23 -12.19
CA LEU A 208 -22.86 10.90 -12.41
C LEU A 208 -22.86 12.33 -11.87
N LEU A 209 -23.95 13.08 -12.06
CA LEU A 209 -24.07 14.43 -11.52
C LEU A 209 -24.11 14.41 -9.99
N ALA A 210 -24.82 13.44 -9.39
CA ALA A 210 -24.85 13.26 -7.95
C ALA A 210 -23.45 12.95 -7.40
N ALA A 211 -22.69 12.08 -8.04
CA ALA A 211 -21.33 11.73 -7.65
C ALA A 211 -20.36 12.94 -7.79
N ALA A 212 -20.47 13.70 -8.88
CA ALA A 212 -19.67 14.92 -9.09
C ALA A 212 -19.96 15.96 -8.01
N GLN A 213 -21.24 16.22 -7.71
CA GLN A 213 -21.65 17.13 -6.64
C GLN A 213 -21.13 16.67 -5.28
N ALA A 214 -21.22 15.37 -4.96
CA ALA A 214 -20.69 14.82 -3.73
C ALA A 214 -19.17 15.01 -3.61
N ALA A 215 -18.41 14.76 -4.67
CA ALA A 215 -16.96 14.98 -4.69
C ALA A 215 -16.59 16.44 -4.40
N LEU A 216 -17.27 17.40 -5.03
CA LEU A 216 -17.06 18.82 -4.79
C LEU A 216 -17.43 19.23 -3.36
N THR A 217 -18.55 18.72 -2.85
CA THR A 217 -19.01 18.99 -1.48
C THR A 217 -18.06 18.43 -0.43
N LEU A 218 -17.57 17.20 -0.62
CA LEU A 218 -16.58 16.57 0.27
C LEU A 218 -15.28 17.38 0.28
N HIS A 219 -14.81 17.81 -0.89
CA HIS A 219 -13.59 18.61 -1.00
C HIS A 219 -13.73 19.99 -0.34
N ALA A 220 -14.95 20.54 -0.32
CA ALA A 220 -15.25 21.84 0.28
C ALA A 220 -15.39 21.81 1.82
N ILE A 221 -15.27 20.64 2.47
CA ILE A 221 -15.31 20.54 3.93
C ILE A 221 -14.10 21.29 4.50
N ALA A 222 -14.39 22.37 5.22
CA ALA A 222 -13.37 23.22 5.81
C ALA A 222 -12.60 22.49 6.93
N PRO A 223 -11.26 22.68 7.03
CA PRO A 223 -10.51 22.24 8.18
C PRO A 223 -11.06 22.83 9.48
N HIS A 224 -11.02 22.08 10.57
CA HIS A 224 -11.48 22.50 11.88
C HIS A 224 -10.33 22.99 12.77
N SER A 225 -10.51 24.05 13.53
CA SER A 225 -9.48 24.62 14.41
C SER A 225 -9.04 23.71 15.55
N ALA A 226 -9.87 22.75 15.96
CA ALA A 226 -9.54 21.80 17.03
C ALA A 226 -8.64 20.63 16.58
N GLY A 227 -8.32 20.54 15.29
CA GLY A 227 -7.44 19.48 14.78
C GLY A 227 -7.28 19.53 13.27
N ALA A 228 -6.23 18.89 12.77
CA ALA A 228 -6.01 18.76 11.35
C ALA A 228 -7.03 17.76 10.76
N SER A 229 -7.79 18.18 9.77
CA SER A 229 -8.69 17.33 9.00
C SER A 229 -8.40 17.45 7.51
N ARG A 230 -8.54 16.36 6.80
CA ARG A 230 -8.44 16.32 5.34
C ARG A 230 -9.52 15.38 4.82
N VAL A 231 -10.19 15.78 3.74
CA VAL A 231 -11.12 14.93 3.01
C VAL A 231 -10.70 14.95 1.55
N ASN A 232 -10.45 13.79 1.00
CA ASN A 232 -10.02 13.65 -0.39
C ASN A 232 -10.88 12.61 -1.12
N ALA A 233 -11.46 13.01 -2.26
CA ALA A 233 -12.12 12.10 -3.19
C ALA A 233 -11.10 11.63 -4.24
N GLY A 234 -10.41 10.51 -3.94
CA GLY A 234 -9.25 10.05 -4.71
C GLY A 234 -9.58 9.27 -5.98
N ARG A 235 -10.77 8.65 -6.09
CA ARG A 235 -11.13 7.83 -7.26
C ARG A 235 -12.61 7.99 -7.59
N HIS A 236 -12.89 8.20 -8.86
CA HIS A 236 -14.23 8.19 -9.41
C HIS A 236 -14.32 7.13 -10.52
N ARG A 237 -15.25 6.18 -10.40
CA ARG A 237 -15.53 5.18 -11.44
C ARG A 237 -16.99 5.33 -11.87
N ALA A 238 -17.22 5.50 -13.16
CA ALA A 238 -18.55 5.43 -13.76
C ALA A 238 -18.72 4.08 -14.45
N GLN A 239 -19.75 3.32 -14.08
CA GLN A 239 -20.17 2.14 -14.83
C GLN A 239 -21.29 2.54 -15.80
N ARG A 240 -21.21 2.06 -17.04
CA ARG A 240 -22.26 2.25 -18.02
C ARG A 240 -23.44 1.34 -17.67
N GLY A 241 -24.61 1.94 -17.52
CA GLY A 241 -25.85 1.19 -17.51
C GLY A 241 -26.20 0.64 -18.91
N PRO A 242 -27.18 -0.26 -19.01
CA PRO A 242 -27.55 -0.97 -20.26
C PRO A 242 -28.01 -0.07 -21.41
N PHE A 243 -28.04 1.25 -21.24
CA PHE A 243 -28.54 2.21 -22.23
C PHE A 243 -27.49 3.08 -22.91
N PHE A 244 -26.20 2.87 -22.68
CA PHE A 244 -25.18 3.49 -23.52
C PHE A 244 -25.10 2.74 -24.85
N ARG A 245 -25.47 3.39 -25.95
CA ARG A 245 -25.36 2.80 -27.28
C ARG A 245 -23.92 2.41 -27.56
N ALA A 246 -23.75 1.15 -27.98
CA ALA A 246 -22.61 0.73 -28.77
C ALA A 246 -22.44 1.71 -29.97
N ASP A 247 -21.19 1.96 -30.37
CA ASP A 247 -20.95 2.60 -31.65
C ASP A 247 -21.61 1.82 -32.77
N LYS A 248 -21.63 2.36 -33.97
CA LYS A 248 -22.26 1.71 -35.14
C LYS A 248 -21.73 0.31 -35.48
N SER A 249 -20.64 -0.12 -34.83
CA SER A 249 -20.02 -1.43 -34.98
C SER A 249 -20.50 -2.45 -33.93
N GLY A 250 -21.33 -2.06 -32.96
CA GLY A 250 -21.86 -2.97 -31.92
C GLY A 250 -20.85 -3.36 -30.84
N ASN A 251 -19.63 -2.86 -30.88
CA ASN A 251 -18.59 -3.16 -29.91
C ASN A 251 -18.64 -2.21 -28.71
N PRO A 252 -18.64 -2.69 -27.46
CA PRO A 252 -18.53 -1.82 -26.30
C PRO A 252 -17.13 -1.20 -26.28
N ARG A 253 -17.05 0.12 -26.40
CA ARG A 253 -15.77 0.82 -26.16
C ARG A 253 -15.38 0.65 -24.70
N ARG A 254 -14.16 0.20 -24.45
CA ARG A 254 -13.53 0.28 -23.13
C ARG A 254 -13.31 1.76 -22.82
N ASP A 255 -14.02 2.27 -21.84
CA ASP A 255 -13.91 3.62 -21.34
C ASP A 255 -12.58 3.83 -20.67
N GLY A 256 -11.98 4.96 -20.96
CA GLY A 256 -10.75 5.39 -20.33
C GLY A 256 -10.90 5.46 -18.82
N SER A 257 -10.09 4.70 -18.11
CA SER A 257 -9.92 4.84 -16.68
C SER A 257 -9.25 6.19 -16.40
N TYR A 258 -9.92 7.07 -15.68
CA TYR A 258 -9.25 8.23 -15.08
C TYR A 258 -8.33 7.75 -13.97
N GLN A 259 -7.05 8.07 -14.08
CA GLN A 259 -6.07 7.83 -13.03
C GLN A 259 -6.29 8.82 -11.88
N PRO A 260 -6.20 8.40 -10.61
CA PRO A 260 -6.26 9.33 -9.50
C PRO A 260 -4.97 10.13 -9.42
N VAL A 261 -5.09 11.43 -9.23
CA VAL A 261 -3.99 12.27 -8.78
C VAL A 261 -4.00 12.21 -7.25
N CYS A 262 -3.01 11.55 -6.66
CA CYS A 262 -2.70 11.72 -5.26
C CYS A 262 -1.90 13.03 -5.09
N VAL A 263 -2.38 13.92 -4.24
CA VAL A 263 -1.62 15.05 -3.72
C VAL A 263 -1.41 14.83 -2.24
#